data_c9a25a2b3367460f447ed70c53f8dd59
#
_entry.id   c9a25a2b3367460f447ed70c53f8dd59
#
_cell.length_a   1.000
_cell.length_b   1.000
_cell.length_c   1.000
_cell.angle_alpha   90.00
_cell.angle_beta   90.00
_cell.angle_gamma   90.00
#
_symmetry.space_group_name_H-M   'P 1'
#
loop_
_entity.id
_entity.type
_entity.pdbx_description
1 polymer ?
#
loop_
_entity_poly.entity_id
_entity_poly.type
_entity_poly.pdbx_seq_one_letter_code
_entity_poly.pdbx_strand_id
1 'polypeptide(L)'
;MTVTRWTFGLNFRFVFRLEWLTLWPNIGFLPQSSHIAMVVAPSLFCEAALVFHRMTSLARREDTCNPRALCWHPIFPGTHCSPVRQAGGWLRYLEDGPSRARTLYSPWEERGAVAGTRIDVLLDGAFIAQPRTGSGQYTLALWRELARNDDPVVTLALPAQPPVNLADAARALVLVPPTRWPSKVRKLWWEQRGIPELARAAQPRLVHIPYFAAPLRLSTPFVVTVHDVIPLVLPEYRASLAMRFYTALMRRTVRRARLILTDSEWSRKDIVRVLGYPAERIRVVPLGVEERFAPTPEPDATQALAQAWGITGPVVLNLGGFDVRKNLPLLVRAFARALPRLPAGTRLVIPGQPHSANPRLYPPLAPLIRELGLEQHVLLPGPVSEEEKLLWYRLASVYAYPSRYEGFGLSPLEAMACGTPVIAARCTSLPEVVGEAGILVEPEEDAFAEALVRVLTDAELRCTLRERGLARARMFSWQRTAEQTLTVYREAIAEAGGNGLRAVVGKPCGS
;
A
#
# COMPACT_ATOMS: atom_id res chain seq x y z
N MET A 1 -41.32 23.88 13.32
CA MET A 1 -40.64 23.30 12.14
C MET A 1 -40.66 24.31 11.01
N THR A 2 -39.59 25.06 10.86
CA THR A 2 -39.52 26.09 9.80
C THR A 2 -38.51 25.59 8.77
N VAL A 3 -38.99 25.34 7.57
CA VAL A 3 -38.15 24.88 6.45
C VAL A 3 -37.66 26.11 5.71
N THR A 4 -36.39 26.41 5.79
CA THR A 4 -35.76 27.50 5.02
C THR A 4 -35.27 26.92 3.69
N ARG A 5 -35.85 27.37 2.59
CA ARG A 5 -35.45 27.04 1.22
C ARG A 5 -34.39 28.03 0.74
N TRP A 6 -33.23 27.49 0.32
CA TRP A 6 -32.23 28.26 -0.42
C TRP A 6 -32.11 27.67 -1.83
N THR A 7 -32.28 28.51 -2.82
CA THR A 7 -32.08 28.18 -4.24
C THR A 7 -30.81 28.86 -4.72
N PHE A 8 -29.81 28.07 -5.09
CA PHE A 8 -28.66 28.54 -5.84
C PHE A 8 -28.81 28.10 -7.29
N GLY A 9 -28.49 28.99 -8.21
CA GLY A 9 -28.70 28.87 -9.64
C GLY A 9 -27.85 27.85 -10.38
N LEU A 10 -27.93 26.59 -9.98
CA LEU A 10 -27.54 25.39 -10.71
C LEU A 10 -28.39 24.26 -10.14
N ASN A 11 -29.16 23.59 -11.01
CA ASN A 11 -30.17 22.60 -10.70
C ASN A 11 -29.70 21.39 -9.88
N PHE A 12 -29.42 21.56 -8.59
CA PHE A 12 -29.22 20.48 -7.62
C PHE A 12 -30.12 20.72 -6.42
N ARG A 13 -31.08 19.81 -6.19
CA ARG A 13 -31.88 19.75 -4.97
C ARG A 13 -31.13 18.85 -3.97
N PHE A 14 -30.69 19.43 -2.85
CA PHE A 14 -30.20 18.66 -1.70
C PHE A 14 -31.29 18.66 -0.61
N VAL A 15 -31.70 17.47 -0.20
CA VAL A 15 -32.54 17.28 0.97
C VAL A 15 -31.62 16.84 2.09
N PHE A 16 -31.37 17.70 3.09
CA PHE A 16 -30.66 17.33 4.31
C PHE A 16 -31.66 16.78 5.33
N ARG A 17 -31.55 15.51 5.67
CA ARG A 17 -32.19 14.92 6.84
C ARG A 17 -31.19 14.91 8.00
N LEU A 18 -31.59 15.46 9.14
CA LEU A 18 -30.73 15.61 10.34
C LEU A 18 -30.59 14.23 11.05
N GLU A 19 -29.84 13.30 10.48
CA GLU A 19 -29.43 12.04 11.13
C GLU A 19 -27.94 11.97 11.47
N TRP A 20 -27.25 13.13 11.54
CA TRP A 20 -25.79 13.20 11.69
C TRP A 20 -25.29 13.39 13.13
N LEU A 21 -26.17 13.32 14.14
CA LEU A 21 -25.80 13.60 15.54
C LEU A 21 -25.22 12.41 16.33
N THR A 22 -25.05 11.22 15.72
CA THR A 22 -24.53 10.04 16.41
C THR A 22 -23.07 9.70 16.12
N LEU A 23 -22.30 10.60 15.51
CA LEU A 23 -20.95 10.29 15.00
C LEU A 23 -19.79 10.84 15.83
N TRP A 24 -20.01 11.25 17.11
CA TRP A 24 -18.90 11.67 17.97
C TRP A 24 -18.84 10.86 19.27
N PRO A 25 -17.80 10.06 19.52
CA PRO A 25 -17.73 9.15 20.69
C PRO A 25 -17.26 9.78 22.00
N ASN A 26 -17.22 11.10 22.14
CA ASN A 26 -16.70 11.77 23.37
C ASN A 26 -17.67 12.77 24.00
N ILE A 27 -18.97 12.54 23.98
CA ILE A 27 -19.90 13.29 24.83
C ILE A 27 -20.42 12.32 25.88
N GLY A 28 -19.92 12.47 27.11
CA GLY A 28 -20.36 11.70 28.26
C GLY A 28 -21.84 11.95 28.57
N PHE A 29 -22.61 10.87 28.70
CA PHE A 29 -23.98 10.91 29.19
C PHE A 29 -23.97 10.97 30.72
N LEU A 30 -24.64 11.96 31.29
CA LEU A 30 -25.12 11.97 32.67
C LEU A 30 -26.59 11.52 32.67
N PRO A 31 -27.02 10.69 33.64
CA PRO A 31 -28.38 10.14 33.65
C PRO A 31 -29.40 11.07 34.32
N GLN A 32 -30.54 11.14 33.66
CA GLN A 32 -31.89 11.46 34.12
C GLN A 32 -32.18 12.73 34.93
N SER A 33 -32.74 13.73 34.30
CA SER A 33 -34.05 14.29 34.63
C SER A 33 -34.56 15.17 33.47
N SER A 34 -35.86 15.14 33.28
CA SER A 34 -36.66 15.75 32.22
C SER A 34 -36.45 17.25 32.08
N HIS A 35 -35.77 17.66 31.05
CA HIS A 35 -35.77 18.88 30.25
C HIS A 35 -34.37 19.08 29.64
N ILE A 36 -34.17 18.57 28.40
CA ILE A 36 -32.93 18.83 27.66
C ILE A 36 -33.13 20.13 26.89
N ALA A 37 -32.59 21.20 27.42
CA ALA A 37 -32.26 22.41 26.66
C ALA A 37 -30.90 22.21 26.04
N MET A 38 -30.87 21.97 24.71
CA MET A 38 -29.63 21.78 23.94
C MET A 38 -28.99 23.15 23.69
N VAL A 39 -28.01 23.53 24.52
CA VAL A 39 -27.15 24.69 24.26
C VAL A 39 -26.06 24.23 23.31
N VAL A 40 -26.27 24.47 21.99
CA VAL A 40 -25.22 24.35 20.99
C VAL A 40 -24.39 25.64 21.05
N ALA A 41 -23.14 25.53 21.43
CA ALA A 41 -22.22 26.67 21.49
C ALA A 41 -22.10 27.33 20.11
N PRO A 42 -22.27 28.65 19.97
CA PRO A 42 -22.22 29.35 18.67
C PRO A 42 -20.86 29.32 17.98
N SER A 43 -19.80 28.91 18.66
CA SER A 43 -18.42 28.87 18.14
C SER A 43 -18.16 27.86 17.02
N LEU A 44 -18.86 26.73 17.01
CA LEU A 44 -18.67 25.68 15.98
C LEU A 44 -19.34 26.01 14.64
N PHE A 45 -20.38 26.82 14.65
CA PHE A 45 -21.00 27.32 13.41
C PHE A 45 -20.21 28.48 12.79
N CYS A 46 -19.50 29.25 13.60
CA CYS A 46 -18.61 30.32 13.12
C CYS A 46 -17.38 29.78 12.41
N GLU A 47 -16.76 28.66 12.86
CA GLU A 47 -15.59 28.12 12.19
C GLU A 47 -15.90 27.52 10.82
N ALA A 48 -16.99 26.78 10.67
CA ALA A 48 -17.40 26.25 9.39
C ALA A 48 -17.83 27.35 8.40
N ALA A 49 -18.50 28.40 8.87
CA ALA A 49 -18.87 29.56 8.09
C ALA A 49 -17.68 30.47 7.77
N LEU A 50 -16.68 30.58 8.67
CA LEU A 50 -15.44 31.33 8.44
C LEU A 50 -14.52 30.64 7.42
N VAL A 51 -14.48 29.32 7.40
CA VAL A 51 -13.75 28.55 6.37
C VAL A 51 -14.41 28.76 5.00
N PHE A 52 -15.74 28.73 4.93
CA PHE A 52 -16.46 28.97 3.67
C PHE A 52 -16.38 30.43 3.21
N HIS A 53 -16.46 31.39 4.13
CA HIS A 53 -16.34 32.82 3.83
C HIS A 53 -14.91 33.24 3.46
N ARG A 54 -13.88 32.61 4.08
CA ARG A 54 -12.48 32.81 3.67
C ARG A 54 -12.16 32.21 2.29
N MET A 55 -12.81 31.10 1.92
CA MET A 55 -12.65 30.53 0.58
C MET A 55 -13.33 31.40 -0.50
N THR A 56 -14.40 32.14 -0.20
CA THR A 56 -15.10 33.03 -1.14
C THR A 56 -14.55 34.46 -1.16
N SER A 57 -13.94 34.95 -0.08
CA SER A 57 -13.33 36.30 -0.01
C SER A 57 -11.92 36.36 -0.60
N LEU A 58 -11.19 35.23 -0.65
CA LEU A 58 -9.92 35.13 -1.37
C LEU A 58 -10.06 35.15 -2.90
N ALA A 59 -11.29 34.93 -3.39
CA ALA A 59 -11.60 34.99 -4.82
C ALA A 59 -11.97 36.41 -5.32
N ARG A 60 -11.99 37.45 -4.46
CA ARG A 60 -12.44 38.82 -4.79
C ARG A 60 -11.49 39.95 -4.40
N ARG A 61 -10.22 39.66 -4.14
CA ARG A 61 -9.21 40.72 -3.93
C ARG A 61 -7.97 40.49 -4.75
N GLU A 62 -8.07 40.78 -6.02
CA GLU A 62 -6.96 41.13 -6.89
C GLU A 62 -7.38 42.34 -7.71
N ASP A 63 -7.07 43.50 -7.21
CA ASP A 63 -6.70 44.67 -8.00
C ASP A 63 -6.07 45.71 -7.08
N THR A 64 -4.91 46.22 -7.53
CA THR A 64 -4.12 47.32 -6.98
C THR A 64 -3.16 47.02 -5.83
N CYS A 65 -1.88 46.85 -6.15
CA CYS A 65 -0.78 47.54 -5.45
C CYS A 65 0.51 47.58 -6.28
N ASN A 66 1.06 48.75 -6.33
CA ASN A 66 2.23 49.28 -7.05
C ASN A 66 3.56 48.77 -6.41
N PRO A 67 4.61 48.51 -7.22
CA PRO A 67 5.90 48.03 -6.73
C PRO A 67 6.89 49.19 -6.54
N ARG A 68 7.21 49.60 -5.36
CA ARG A 68 8.47 50.30 -4.96
C ARG A 68 8.63 50.34 -3.46
N ALA A 69 9.73 49.77 -3.00
CA ALA A 69 10.57 50.18 -1.87
C ALA A 69 10.99 49.03 -0.96
N LEU A 70 12.25 48.92 -0.88
CA LEU A 70 13.27 48.95 0.16
C LEU A 70 13.95 47.63 0.52
N CYS A 71 15.23 47.63 0.06
CA CYS A 71 16.29 46.76 0.56
C CYS A 71 16.58 46.97 2.05
N TRP A 72 16.86 45.86 2.76
CA TRP A 72 17.75 45.86 3.93
C TRP A 72 18.63 44.62 3.89
N HIS A 73 19.97 44.89 3.80
CA HIS A 73 20.99 43.86 4.09
C HIS A 73 21.34 43.89 5.57
N PRO A 74 21.83 42.76 6.09
CA PRO A 74 23.06 42.86 6.87
C PRO A 74 24.15 41.90 6.36
N ILE A 75 25.33 42.45 6.45
CA ILE A 75 26.65 41.99 6.14
C ILE A 75 27.11 40.90 7.11
N PHE A 76 27.66 39.76 6.63
CA PHE A 76 28.78 39.04 7.26
C PHE A 76 29.69 38.43 6.17
N PRO A 77 31.03 38.54 6.33
CA PRO A 77 31.99 38.14 5.31
C PRO A 77 32.59 36.74 5.53
N GLY A 78 32.87 36.11 4.41
CA GLY A 78 33.98 35.16 4.31
C GLY A 78 33.68 33.69 4.49
N THR A 79 33.39 32.97 3.39
CA THR A 79 33.98 31.64 3.12
C THR A 79 33.89 31.38 1.63
N HIS A 80 35.04 31.09 1.05
CA HIS A 80 35.19 30.65 -0.35
C HIS A 80 34.56 29.25 -0.52
N CYS A 81 33.57 29.13 -1.39
CA CYS A 81 33.12 27.84 -1.90
C CYS A 81 33.45 27.75 -3.38
N SER A 82 34.35 26.84 -3.70
CA SER A 82 34.64 26.42 -5.08
C SER A 82 33.42 25.64 -5.63
N PRO A 83 33.08 25.79 -6.91
CA PRO A 83 31.95 25.07 -7.50
C PRO A 83 32.36 23.63 -7.84
N VAL A 84 31.78 22.69 -7.10
CA VAL A 84 31.76 21.28 -7.50
C VAL A 84 30.72 21.12 -8.60
N ARG A 85 31.18 20.77 -9.79
CA ARG A 85 30.33 20.38 -10.92
C ARG A 85 29.66 19.06 -10.56
N GLN A 86 28.39 19.07 -10.18
CA GLN A 86 27.54 17.91 -10.19
C GLN A 86 26.71 17.85 -11.46
N ALA A 87 26.87 16.77 -12.21
CA ALA A 87 25.99 16.42 -13.32
C ALA A 87 24.65 15.95 -12.74
N GLY A 88 23.67 16.82 -12.72
CA GLY A 88 22.30 16.55 -12.29
C GLY A 88 21.40 17.71 -12.67
N GLY A 89 20.44 17.44 -13.55
CA GLY A 89 19.48 18.43 -14.01
C GLY A 89 18.65 19.00 -12.87
N TRP A 90 18.61 20.32 -12.78
CA TRP A 90 17.87 21.06 -11.76
C TRP A 90 16.40 21.23 -12.15
N LEU A 91 15.48 20.84 -11.27
CA LEU A 91 14.07 21.23 -11.29
C LEU A 91 13.96 22.71 -10.86
N ARG A 92 13.46 23.59 -11.72
CA ARG A 92 13.14 24.96 -11.35
C ARG A 92 11.73 25.06 -10.74
N TYR A 93 11.69 25.64 -9.55
CA TYR A 93 10.45 26.15 -8.96
C TYR A 93 10.07 27.46 -9.64
N LEU A 94 8.84 27.56 -10.14
CA LEU A 94 8.22 28.83 -10.47
C LEU A 94 7.13 29.09 -9.44
N GLU A 95 7.36 30.07 -8.56
CA GLU A 95 6.35 30.60 -7.64
C GLU A 95 5.51 31.66 -8.34
N ASP A 96 4.24 31.37 -8.61
CA ASP A 96 3.21 32.35 -8.89
C ASP A 96 1.84 31.83 -8.44
N GLY A 97 1.16 32.57 -7.59
CA GLY A 97 -0.26 32.65 -7.28
C GLY A 97 -1.06 31.41 -6.90
N PRO A 98 -2.11 31.55 -6.06
CA PRO A 98 -2.82 30.44 -5.42
C PRO A 98 -3.90 29.73 -6.24
N SER A 99 -4.03 29.95 -7.55
CA SER A 99 -5.17 29.43 -8.32
C SER A 99 -4.88 28.38 -9.38
N ARG A 100 -3.63 27.97 -9.59
CA ARG A 100 -3.29 26.89 -10.54
C ARG A 100 -2.36 25.86 -9.94
N ALA A 101 -2.83 24.60 -9.85
CA ALA A 101 -1.96 23.46 -9.69
C ALA A 101 -0.96 23.45 -10.85
N ARG A 102 0.33 23.59 -10.58
CA ARG A 102 1.36 23.66 -11.62
C ARG A 102 1.91 22.28 -11.89
N THR A 103 1.88 21.92 -13.13
CA THR A 103 2.59 20.78 -13.70
C THR A 103 4.07 21.14 -13.73
N LEU A 104 4.90 20.48 -12.94
CA LEU A 104 6.35 20.57 -13.07
C LEU A 104 6.77 19.67 -14.22
N TYR A 105 7.18 20.28 -15.32
CA TYR A 105 7.69 19.55 -16.47
C TYR A 105 8.98 18.82 -16.13
N SER A 106 9.13 17.65 -16.74
CA SER A 106 10.32 16.82 -16.73
C SER A 106 11.54 17.58 -17.30
N PRO A 107 12.79 17.22 -16.92
CA PRO A 107 14.03 17.73 -17.51
C PRO A 107 14.16 17.57 -19.04
N TRP A 108 13.15 17.02 -19.70
CA TRP A 108 13.10 16.80 -21.14
C TRP A 108 13.00 18.08 -21.97
N GLU A 109 12.46 19.18 -21.44
CA GLU A 109 12.34 20.43 -22.17
C GLU A 109 13.68 21.15 -22.36
N GLU A 110 14.65 20.95 -21.45
CA GLU A 110 15.97 21.59 -21.56
C GLU A 110 16.97 20.84 -22.46
N ARG A 111 16.67 19.59 -22.85
CA ARG A 111 17.50 18.84 -23.82
C ARG A 111 16.91 18.89 -25.22
N GLY A 112 16.54 20.08 -25.70
CA GLY A 112 16.07 20.25 -27.06
C GLY A 112 15.01 19.22 -27.39
N ALA A 113 13.75 19.57 -27.24
CA ALA A 113 12.57 18.81 -27.50
C ALA A 113 12.85 17.47 -28.18
N VAL A 114 12.85 16.37 -27.45
CA VAL A 114 12.46 15.10 -28.04
C VAL A 114 10.93 15.22 -28.26
N ALA A 115 10.56 16.05 -29.22
CA ALA A 115 9.23 16.06 -29.78
C ALA A 115 8.97 14.61 -30.23
N GLY A 116 8.12 13.90 -29.47
CA GLY A 116 7.72 12.56 -29.84
C GLY A 116 8.09 11.41 -28.88
N THR A 117 8.59 11.65 -27.65
CA THR A 117 8.74 10.55 -26.70
C THR A 117 7.35 10.08 -26.29
N ARG A 118 6.90 9.00 -26.91
CA ARG A 118 5.60 8.38 -26.67
C ARG A 118 5.59 7.78 -25.29
N ILE A 119 4.70 8.24 -24.41
CA ILE A 119 4.41 7.58 -23.15
C ILE A 119 3.36 6.50 -23.42
N ASP A 120 3.71 5.23 -23.29
CA ASP A 120 2.77 4.16 -23.51
C ASP A 120 1.94 3.88 -22.25
N VAL A 121 2.59 3.84 -21.08
CA VAL A 121 1.94 3.53 -19.81
C VAL A 121 2.29 4.57 -18.75
N LEU A 122 1.29 5.10 -18.05
CA LEU A 122 1.45 5.93 -16.86
C LEU A 122 1.17 5.08 -15.63
N LEU A 123 2.21 4.82 -14.82
CA LEU A 123 2.12 4.05 -13.57
C LEU A 123 1.92 4.99 -12.38
N ASP A 124 0.86 4.78 -11.59
CA ASP A 124 0.63 5.54 -10.36
C ASP A 124 1.63 5.13 -9.26
N GLY A 125 2.52 6.05 -8.91
CA GLY A 125 3.56 5.89 -7.90
C GLY A 125 3.22 6.45 -6.52
N ALA A 126 1.94 6.67 -6.20
CA ALA A 126 1.53 7.30 -4.93
C ALA A 126 2.09 6.62 -3.67
N PHE A 127 2.31 5.31 -3.71
CA PHE A 127 2.81 4.53 -2.58
C PHE A 127 4.32 4.34 -2.54
N ILE A 128 5.08 4.76 -3.54
CA ILE A 128 6.55 4.61 -3.56
C ILE A 128 7.22 5.26 -2.34
N ALA A 129 6.68 6.38 -1.87
CA ALA A 129 7.18 7.04 -0.67
C ALA A 129 6.82 6.29 0.64
N GLN A 130 6.11 5.18 0.57
CA GLN A 130 5.69 4.35 1.71
C GLN A 130 6.21 2.90 1.57
N PRO A 131 7.53 2.68 1.48
CA PRO A 131 8.11 1.37 1.15
C PRO A 131 7.86 0.29 2.20
N ARG A 132 7.39 0.66 3.40
CA ARG A 132 7.01 -0.28 4.47
C ARG A 132 5.59 -0.86 4.30
N THR A 133 4.81 -0.39 3.32
CA THR A 133 3.49 -0.93 3.00
C THR A 133 3.57 -1.94 1.86
N GLY A 134 2.69 -2.94 1.82
CA GLY A 134 2.67 -3.91 0.72
C GLY A 134 2.53 -3.27 -0.66
N SER A 135 1.62 -2.28 -0.81
CA SER A 135 1.47 -1.53 -2.07
C SER A 135 2.71 -0.70 -2.41
N GLY A 136 3.43 -0.18 -1.40
CA GLY A 136 4.68 0.56 -1.61
C GLY A 136 5.81 -0.33 -2.08
N GLN A 137 5.99 -1.49 -1.44
CA GLN A 137 6.96 -2.52 -1.84
C GLN A 137 6.68 -2.99 -3.28
N TYR A 138 5.42 -3.34 -3.56
CA TYR A 138 5.00 -3.75 -4.90
C TYR A 138 5.32 -2.69 -5.95
N THR A 139 4.87 -1.46 -5.74
CA THR A 139 5.03 -0.39 -6.73
C THR A 139 6.51 -0.06 -6.98
N LEU A 140 7.32 -0.02 -5.90
CA LEU A 140 8.75 0.25 -6.01
C LEU A 140 9.51 -0.88 -6.71
N ALA A 141 9.24 -2.12 -6.33
CA ALA A 141 9.92 -3.27 -6.92
C ALA A 141 9.52 -3.47 -8.40
N LEU A 142 8.22 -3.34 -8.71
CA LEU A 142 7.73 -3.38 -10.09
C LEU A 142 8.33 -2.24 -10.94
N TRP A 143 8.38 -1.01 -10.41
CA TRP A 143 8.98 0.12 -11.12
C TRP A 143 10.44 -0.12 -11.48
N ARG A 144 11.25 -0.65 -10.55
CA ARG A 144 12.69 -0.93 -10.77
C ARG A 144 12.90 -1.83 -11.98
N GLU A 145 12.02 -2.81 -12.19
CA GLU A 145 12.10 -3.72 -13.35
C GLU A 145 11.50 -3.10 -14.61
N LEU A 146 10.37 -2.41 -14.51
CA LEU A 146 9.71 -1.77 -15.65
C LEU A 146 10.54 -0.63 -16.24
N ALA A 147 11.28 0.12 -15.40
CA ALA A 147 12.14 1.20 -15.83
C ALA A 147 13.29 0.76 -16.76
N ARG A 148 13.65 -0.52 -16.72
CA ARG A 148 14.68 -1.13 -17.59
C ARG A 148 14.17 -1.46 -19.00
N ASN A 149 12.87 -1.32 -19.22
CA ASN A 149 12.24 -1.68 -20.49
C ASN A 149 11.83 -0.45 -21.28
N ASP A 150 11.99 -0.53 -22.61
CA ASP A 150 11.66 0.56 -23.53
C ASP A 150 10.41 0.28 -24.39
N ASP A 151 9.83 -0.91 -24.31
CA ASP A 151 8.60 -1.26 -25.03
C ASP A 151 7.68 -2.19 -24.21
N PRO A 152 6.54 -1.69 -23.75
CA PRO A 152 6.07 -0.30 -23.76
C PRO A 152 6.85 0.62 -22.79
N VAL A 153 7.01 1.90 -23.16
CA VAL A 153 7.65 2.91 -22.28
C VAL A 153 6.73 3.21 -21.11
N VAL A 154 7.19 2.87 -19.90
CA VAL A 154 6.48 3.15 -18.65
C VAL A 154 7.01 4.45 -18.03
N THR A 155 6.10 5.35 -17.67
CA THR A 155 6.39 6.61 -17.00
C THR A 155 5.71 6.61 -15.63
N LEU A 156 6.43 7.02 -14.60
CA LEU A 156 5.94 7.04 -13.22
C LEU A 156 5.22 8.36 -12.91
N ALA A 157 4.05 8.30 -12.29
CA ALA A 157 3.31 9.47 -11.80
C ALA A 157 3.48 9.60 -10.28
N LEU A 158 3.96 10.74 -9.80
CA LEU A 158 4.28 10.94 -8.38
C LEU A 158 3.54 12.15 -7.78
N PRO A 159 2.94 11.99 -6.56
CA PRO A 159 2.34 13.10 -5.82
C PRO A 159 3.35 13.94 -5.01
N ALA A 160 4.63 13.61 -5.10
CA ALA A 160 5.72 14.29 -4.40
C ALA A 160 7.02 14.12 -5.19
N GLN A 161 8.05 14.87 -4.83
CA GLN A 161 9.40 14.67 -5.37
C GLN A 161 9.85 13.21 -5.18
N PRO A 162 10.49 12.61 -6.20
CA PRO A 162 10.97 11.25 -6.08
C PRO A 162 11.98 11.12 -4.92
N PRO A 163 12.02 9.97 -4.23
CA PRO A 163 13.11 9.67 -3.30
C PRO A 163 14.47 9.77 -4.00
N VAL A 164 15.50 10.24 -3.29
CA VAL A 164 16.86 10.46 -3.84
C VAL A 164 17.41 9.22 -4.56
N ASN A 165 17.04 8.03 -4.10
CA ASN A 165 17.54 6.74 -4.61
C ASN A 165 16.56 6.05 -5.58
N LEU A 166 15.60 6.79 -6.13
CA LEU A 166 14.69 6.19 -7.11
C LEU A 166 15.42 5.98 -8.43
N ALA A 167 15.50 4.73 -8.88
CA ALA A 167 16.05 4.39 -10.19
C ALA A 167 15.25 5.11 -11.30
N ASP A 168 15.96 5.64 -12.31
CA ASP A 168 15.37 6.30 -13.48
C ASP A 168 14.30 7.36 -13.13
N ALA A 169 14.56 8.17 -12.09
CA ALA A 169 13.69 9.29 -11.72
C ALA A 169 13.45 10.27 -12.90
N ALA A 170 14.28 10.22 -13.93
CA ALA A 170 14.09 10.96 -15.18
C ALA A 170 12.81 10.59 -15.94
N ARG A 171 12.27 9.39 -15.72
CA ARG A 171 10.98 8.92 -16.29
C ARG A 171 9.80 9.15 -15.33
N ALA A 172 9.87 10.19 -14.49
CA ALA A 172 8.79 10.50 -13.56
C ALA A 172 8.13 11.84 -13.87
N LEU A 173 6.80 11.85 -13.86
CA LEU A 173 5.98 13.06 -13.87
C LEU A 173 5.55 13.37 -12.44
N VAL A 174 5.74 14.59 -12.00
CA VAL A 174 5.43 15.00 -10.62
C VAL A 174 4.32 16.04 -10.61
N LEU A 175 3.27 15.77 -9.86
CA LEU A 175 2.17 16.72 -9.61
C LEU A 175 1.88 16.77 -8.11
N VAL A 176 2.36 17.82 -7.44
CA VAL A 176 2.28 17.93 -5.99
C VAL A 176 0.94 18.54 -5.56
N PRO A 177 0.13 17.82 -4.75
CA PRO A 177 -1.06 18.40 -4.14
C PRO A 177 -0.67 19.46 -3.10
N PRO A 178 -1.55 20.43 -2.78
CA PRO A 178 -1.28 21.42 -1.76
C PRO A 178 -0.90 20.79 -0.42
N THR A 179 0.32 21.10 0.08
CA THR A 179 0.91 20.46 1.27
C THR A 179 0.15 20.76 2.55
N ARG A 180 -0.57 21.90 2.60
CA ARG A 180 -1.44 22.30 3.72
C ARG A 180 -2.67 21.41 3.94
N TRP A 181 -3.01 20.56 2.95
CA TRP A 181 -4.15 19.67 3.08
C TRP A 181 -3.82 18.44 3.96
N PRO A 182 -4.79 17.94 4.75
CA PRO A 182 -4.64 16.68 5.47
C PRO A 182 -4.29 15.52 4.52
N SER A 183 -3.51 14.56 5.00
CA SER A 183 -3.01 13.44 4.18
C SER A 183 -4.12 12.66 3.46
N LYS A 184 -5.26 12.41 4.12
CA LYS A 184 -6.43 11.75 3.54
C LYS A 184 -7.05 12.53 2.38
N VAL A 185 -7.08 13.87 2.49
CA VAL A 185 -7.60 14.76 1.43
C VAL A 185 -6.63 14.79 0.26
N ARG A 186 -5.31 14.85 0.52
CA ARG A 186 -4.28 14.78 -0.52
C ARG A 186 -4.35 13.47 -1.29
N LYS A 187 -4.53 12.35 -0.59
CA LYS A 187 -4.70 11.03 -1.22
C LYS A 187 -5.93 11.01 -2.13
N LEU A 188 -7.09 11.45 -1.63
CA LEU A 188 -8.32 11.48 -2.42
C LEU A 188 -8.21 12.41 -3.63
N TRP A 189 -7.58 13.58 -3.47
CA TRP A 189 -7.31 14.51 -4.55
C TRP A 189 -6.41 13.87 -5.61
N TRP A 190 -5.33 13.19 -5.20
CA TRP A 190 -4.44 12.49 -6.11
C TRP A 190 -5.19 11.45 -6.94
N GLU A 191 -5.96 10.59 -6.29
CA GLU A 191 -6.74 9.54 -6.95
C GLU A 191 -7.79 10.11 -7.91
N GLN A 192 -8.46 11.21 -7.55
CA GLN A 192 -9.62 11.71 -8.30
C GLN A 192 -9.29 12.86 -9.27
N ARG A 193 -8.15 13.53 -9.10
CA ARG A 193 -7.73 14.68 -9.91
C ARG A 193 -6.30 14.55 -10.42
N GLY A 194 -5.34 14.21 -9.58
CA GLY A 194 -3.92 14.18 -9.93
C GLY A 194 -3.63 13.20 -11.08
N ILE A 195 -4.01 11.94 -10.94
CA ILE A 195 -3.86 10.95 -12.03
C ILE A 195 -4.62 11.34 -13.30
N PRO A 196 -5.91 11.75 -13.26
CA PRO A 196 -6.60 12.22 -14.45
C PRO A 196 -5.98 13.44 -15.13
N GLU A 197 -5.41 14.38 -14.37
CA GLU A 197 -4.72 15.56 -14.92
C GLU A 197 -3.42 15.17 -15.62
N LEU A 198 -2.59 14.35 -14.98
CA LEU A 198 -1.37 13.82 -15.60
C LEU A 198 -1.67 12.98 -16.85
N ALA A 199 -2.68 12.11 -16.79
CA ALA A 199 -3.10 11.31 -17.94
C ALA A 199 -3.60 12.18 -19.10
N ARG A 200 -4.29 13.30 -18.81
CA ARG A 200 -4.73 14.24 -19.85
C ARG A 200 -3.56 15.01 -20.47
N ALA A 201 -2.57 15.41 -19.65
CA ALA A 201 -1.39 16.16 -20.11
C ALA A 201 -0.44 15.26 -20.91
N ALA A 202 -0.16 14.06 -20.41
CA ALA A 202 0.81 13.13 -20.98
C ALA A 202 0.24 12.23 -22.09
N GLN A 203 -1.08 12.12 -22.20
CA GLN A 203 -1.81 11.28 -23.18
C GLN A 203 -1.27 9.84 -23.32
N PRO A 204 -1.06 9.10 -22.22
CA PRO A 204 -0.61 7.73 -22.30
C PRO A 204 -1.66 6.85 -22.97
N ARG A 205 -1.23 5.74 -23.55
CA ARG A 205 -2.15 4.74 -24.12
C ARG A 205 -2.87 3.95 -23.02
N LEU A 206 -2.24 3.82 -21.85
CA LEU A 206 -2.74 3.07 -20.71
C LEU A 206 -2.34 3.76 -19.39
N VAL A 207 -3.19 3.67 -18.37
CA VAL A 207 -2.84 4.02 -16.99
C VAL A 207 -2.85 2.74 -16.15
N HIS A 208 -1.84 2.53 -15.32
CA HIS A 208 -1.82 1.46 -14.33
C HIS A 208 -1.93 2.03 -12.91
N ILE A 209 -2.93 1.57 -12.17
CA ILE A 209 -3.15 1.90 -10.76
C ILE A 209 -2.80 0.66 -9.93
N PRO A 210 -1.64 0.64 -9.22
CA PRO A 210 -1.09 -0.55 -8.59
C PRO A 210 -1.68 -0.82 -7.19
N TYR A 211 -2.96 -0.47 -6.96
CA TYR A 211 -3.68 -0.70 -5.71
C TYR A 211 -5.19 -0.61 -5.91
N PHE A 212 -5.98 -1.09 -4.92
CA PHE A 212 -7.44 -1.14 -4.99
C PHE A 212 -8.08 0.25 -4.88
N ALA A 213 -7.82 1.10 -5.89
CA ALA A 213 -8.48 2.39 -6.09
C ALA A 213 -8.45 2.75 -7.58
N ALA A 214 -9.42 3.51 -8.05
CA ALA A 214 -9.40 4.08 -9.40
C ALA A 214 -10.17 5.40 -9.43
N PRO A 215 -9.81 6.35 -10.32
CA PRO A 215 -10.55 7.59 -10.50
C PRO A 215 -11.98 7.33 -11.01
N LEU A 216 -12.93 8.16 -10.53
CA LEU A 216 -14.30 8.15 -11.05
C LEU A 216 -14.38 8.53 -12.52
N ARG A 217 -13.49 9.41 -12.96
CA ARG A 217 -13.44 9.93 -14.32
C ARG A 217 -12.03 9.85 -14.85
N LEU A 218 -11.79 8.85 -15.66
CA LEU A 218 -10.55 8.67 -16.42
C LEU A 218 -10.96 8.31 -17.85
N SER A 219 -10.53 9.12 -18.83
CA SER A 219 -10.82 8.91 -20.25
C SER A 219 -9.87 7.88 -20.87
N THR A 220 -8.63 7.87 -20.39
CA THR A 220 -7.61 6.90 -20.81
C THR A 220 -7.98 5.50 -20.32
N PRO A 221 -7.85 4.46 -21.15
CA PRO A 221 -7.94 3.07 -20.69
C PRO A 221 -7.02 2.82 -19.51
N PHE A 222 -7.46 1.95 -18.56
CA PHE A 222 -6.64 1.69 -17.39
C PHE A 222 -6.77 0.25 -16.90
N VAL A 223 -5.70 -0.21 -16.26
CA VAL A 223 -5.63 -1.46 -15.52
C VAL A 223 -5.43 -1.17 -14.04
N VAL A 224 -5.86 -2.08 -13.17
CA VAL A 224 -5.76 -1.94 -11.72
C VAL A 224 -5.16 -3.21 -11.13
N THR A 225 -4.19 -3.09 -10.23
CA THR A 225 -3.80 -4.22 -9.39
C THR A 225 -4.69 -4.26 -8.15
N VAL A 226 -5.32 -5.41 -7.93
CA VAL A 226 -6.11 -5.71 -6.73
C VAL A 226 -5.43 -6.86 -6.02
N HIS A 227 -4.57 -6.55 -5.06
CA HIS A 227 -3.82 -7.54 -4.29
C HIS A 227 -4.74 -8.46 -3.49
N ASP A 228 -5.76 -7.87 -2.87
CA ASP A 228 -6.78 -8.55 -2.09
C ASP A 228 -8.08 -7.75 -2.02
N VAL A 229 -9.09 -8.37 -1.46
CA VAL A 229 -10.38 -7.74 -1.15
C VAL A 229 -10.71 -7.83 0.36
N ILE A 230 -9.67 -7.86 1.21
CA ILE A 230 -9.77 -7.95 2.67
C ILE A 230 -10.85 -7.03 3.25
N PRO A 231 -10.91 -5.71 2.91
CA PRO A 231 -11.93 -4.83 3.46
C PRO A 231 -13.38 -5.22 3.07
N LEU A 232 -13.54 -6.06 2.04
CA LEU A 232 -14.84 -6.54 1.57
C LEU A 232 -15.20 -7.93 2.11
N VAL A 233 -14.20 -8.68 2.59
CA VAL A 233 -14.39 -10.07 3.10
C VAL A 233 -14.43 -10.10 4.62
N LEU A 234 -13.47 -9.45 5.29
CA LEU A 234 -13.35 -9.49 6.73
C LEU A 234 -14.18 -8.38 7.40
N PRO A 235 -15.17 -8.72 8.26
CA PRO A 235 -16.04 -7.73 8.91
C PRO A 235 -15.30 -6.73 9.78
N GLU A 236 -14.19 -7.15 10.40
CA GLU A 236 -13.36 -6.35 11.30
C GLU A 236 -12.84 -5.07 10.63
N TYR A 237 -12.63 -5.11 9.30
CA TYR A 237 -12.15 -3.97 8.50
C TYR A 237 -13.26 -3.03 8.03
N ARG A 238 -14.55 -3.36 8.26
CA ARG A 238 -15.70 -2.54 7.83
C ARG A 238 -16.21 -1.59 8.92
N ALA A 239 -15.42 -1.27 9.92
CA ALA A 239 -15.85 -0.65 11.16
C ALA A 239 -16.46 0.76 11.04
N SER A 240 -16.20 1.53 9.97
CA SER A 240 -16.72 2.88 9.83
C SER A 240 -17.57 3.07 8.57
N LEU A 241 -18.57 3.96 8.66
CA LEU A 241 -19.41 4.34 7.50
C LEU A 241 -18.57 4.95 6.38
N ALA A 242 -17.57 5.76 6.73
CA ALA A 242 -16.66 6.36 5.75
C ALA A 242 -15.87 5.27 4.98
N MET A 243 -15.40 4.22 5.66
CA MET A 243 -14.73 3.10 5.01
C MET A 243 -15.69 2.32 4.10
N ARG A 244 -16.92 2.09 4.55
CA ARG A 244 -17.94 1.41 3.73
C ARG A 244 -18.27 2.21 2.47
N PHE A 245 -18.40 3.53 2.59
CA PHE A 245 -18.62 4.41 1.44
C PHE A 245 -17.42 4.40 0.49
N TYR A 246 -16.21 4.58 1.01
CA TYR A 246 -14.98 4.53 0.21
C TYR A 246 -14.85 3.19 -0.54
N THR A 247 -15.09 2.08 0.15
CA THR A 247 -14.99 0.73 -0.46
C THR A 247 -16.04 0.50 -1.54
N ALA A 248 -17.27 1.02 -1.32
CA ALA A 248 -18.33 0.96 -2.34
C ALA A 248 -17.96 1.78 -3.58
N LEU A 249 -17.34 2.96 -3.38
CA LEU A 249 -16.83 3.80 -4.45
C LEU A 249 -15.73 3.07 -5.23
N MET A 250 -14.74 2.51 -4.54
CA MET A 250 -13.64 1.75 -5.17
C MET A 250 -14.16 0.53 -5.95
N ARG A 251 -15.10 -0.21 -5.35
CA ARG A 251 -15.78 -1.32 -6.05
C ARG A 251 -16.40 -0.87 -7.38
N ARG A 252 -17.04 0.31 -7.41
CA ARG A 252 -17.66 0.85 -8.62
C ARG A 252 -16.61 1.28 -9.65
N THR A 253 -15.52 1.93 -9.22
CA THR A 253 -14.51 2.47 -10.13
C THR A 253 -13.64 1.35 -10.71
N VAL A 254 -13.21 0.38 -9.91
CA VAL A 254 -12.39 -0.75 -10.36
C VAL A 254 -13.11 -1.61 -11.40
N ARG A 255 -14.44 -1.72 -11.33
CA ARG A 255 -15.23 -2.42 -12.37
C ARG A 255 -15.13 -1.81 -13.77
N ARG A 256 -14.61 -0.60 -13.89
CA ARG A 256 -14.36 0.08 -15.17
C ARG A 256 -12.97 -0.19 -15.74
N ALA A 257 -12.09 -0.82 -14.98
CA ALA A 257 -10.79 -1.23 -15.49
C ALA A 257 -10.96 -2.13 -16.71
N ARG A 258 -10.00 -2.07 -17.63
CA ARG A 258 -9.96 -2.97 -18.78
C ARG A 258 -9.61 -4.37 -18.33
N LEU A 259 -8.51 -4.48 -17.61
CA LEU A 259 -8.06 -5.71 -16.97
C LEU A 259 -7.76 -5.43 -15.50
N ILE A 260 -7.91 -6.45 -14.66
CA ILE A 260 -7.44 -6.45 -13.29
C ILE A 260 -6.23 -7.38 -13.22
N LEU A 261 -5.14 -6.91 -12.59
CA LEU A 261 -4.03 -7.73 -12.15
C LEU A 261 -4.28 -8.15 -10.70
N THR A 262 -3.91 -9.37 -10.36
CA THR A 262 -3.95 -9.86 -8.97
C THR A 262 -2.86 -10.87 -8.73
N ASP A 263 -2.53 -11.13 -7.47
CA ASP A 263 -1.29 -11.81 -7.10
C ASP A 263 -1.44 -13.35 -7.05
N SER A 264 -2.68 -13.86 -6.95
CA SER A 264 -2.95 -15.29 -6.79
C SER A 264 -4.27 -15.71 -7.42
N GLU A 265 -4.43 -17.00 -7.70
CA GLU A 265 -5.70 -17.58 -8.16
C GLU A 265 -6.79 -17.48 -7.09
N TRP A 266 -6.40 -17.52 -5.80
CA TRP A 266 -7.34 -17.28 -4.72
C TRP A 266 -7.91 -15.85 -4.78
N SER A 267 -7.04 -14.84 -4.89
CA SER A 267 -7.48 -13.44 -5.02
C SER A 267 -8.34 -13.25 -6.27
N ARG A 268 -8.00 -13.92 -7.39
CA ARG A 268 -8.84 -13.91 -8.60
C ARG A 268 -10.26 -14.42 -8.32
N LYS A 269 -10.40 -15.56 -7.65
CA LYS A 269 -11.70 -16.13 -7.28
C LYS A 269 -12.48 -15.16 -6.37
N ASP A 270 -11.81 -14.55 -5.40
CA ASP A 270 -12.44 -13.58 -4.50
C ASP A 270 -12.85 -12.29 -5.21
N ILE A 271 -12.06 -11.78 -6.15
CA ILE A 271 -12.42 -10.63 -6.99
C ILE A 271 -13.68 -10.92 -7.79
N VAL A 272 -13.75 -12.10 -8.44
CA VAL A 272 -14.96 -12.53 -9.16
C VAL A 272 -16.16 -12.58 -8.21
N ARG A 273 -16.03 -13.27 -7.09
CA ARG A 273 -17.11 -13.48 -6.12
C ARG A 273 -17.59 -12.17 -5.48
N VAL A 274 -16.65 -11.30 -5.07
CA VAL A 274 -16.96 -10.12 -4.25
C VAL A 274 -17.24 -8.88 -5.09
N LEU A 275 -16.47 -8.67 -6.17
CA LEU A 275 -16.65 -7.51 -7.04
C LEU A 275 -17.61 -7.80 -8.21
N GLY A 276 -17.85 -9.07 -8.55
CA GLY A 276 -18.59 -9.45 -9.75
C GLY A 276 -17.88 -8.99 -11.03
N TYR A 277 -16.55 -9.02 -11.03
CA TYR A 277 -15.75 -8.68 -12.21
C TYR A 277 -15.53 -9.94 -13.06
N PRO A 278 -15.58 -9.86 -14.41
CA PRO A 278 -15.46 -11.00 -15.30
C PRO A 278 -14.12 -11.72 -15.12
N ALA A 279 -14.13 -13.05 -14.94
CA ALA A 279 -12.94 -13.84 -14.67
C ALA A 279 -11.93 -13.78 -15.84
N GLU A 280 -12.42 -13.69 -17.07
CA GLU A 280 -11.62 -13.60 -18.28
C GLU A 280 -10.85 -12.27 -18.43
N ARG A 281 -11.22 -11.26 -17.62
CA ARG A 281 -10.54 -9.97 -17.55
C ARG A 281 -9.64 -9.82 -16.34
N ILE A 282 -9.36 -10.90 -15.62
CA ILE A 282 -8.40 -10.91 -14.51
C ILE A 282 -7.16 -11.68 -14.92
N ARG A 283 -6.00 -11.10 -14.70
CA ARG A 283 -4.70 -11.71 -14.93
C ARG A 283 -4.01 -11.94 -13.60
N VAL A 284 -3.61 -13.19 -13.34
CA VAL A 284 -2.84 -13.54 -12.15
C VAL A 284 -1.37 -13.31 -12.48
N VAL A 285 -0.75 -12.41 -11.74
CA VAL A 285 0.65 -12.01 -11.87
C VAL A 285 1.28 -12.14 -10.48
N PRO A 286 1.89 -13.30 -10.15
CA PRO A 286 2.50 -13.52 -8.85
C PRO A 286 3.60 -12.50 -8.55
N LEU A 287 3.72 -12.14 -7.26
CA LEU A 287 4.75 -11.22 -6.80
C LEU A 287 6.12 -11.89 -6.76
N GLY A 288 7.18 -11.09 -6.87
CA GLY A 288 8.56 -11.52 -6.70
C GLY A 288 9.05 -11.35 -5.26
N VAL A 289 10.17 -11.98 -4.95
CA VAL A 289 10.98 -11.71 -3.76
C VAL A 289 12.22 -10.91 -4.17
N GLU A 290 12.63 -9.95 -3.34
CA GLU A 290 13.84 -9.17 -3.60
C GLU A 290 15.10 -10.03 -3.42
N GLU A 291 16.13 -9.81 -4.26
CA GLU A 291 17.37 -10.59 -4.27
C GLU A 291 18.16 -10.52 -2.94
N ARG A 292 17.96 -9.45 -2.16
CA ARG A 292 18.57 -9.31 -0.83
C ARG A 292 18.13 -10.40 0.14
N PHE A 293 16.93 -10.97 -0.03
CA PHE A 293 16.49 -12.14 0.72
C PHE A 293 17.20 -13.37 0.18
N ALA A 294 18.33 -13.68 0.78
CA ALA A 294 19.17 -14.80 0.42
C ALA A 294 19.84 -15.38 1.68
N PRO A 295 20.19 -16.67 1.67
CA PRO A 295 20.92 -17.31 2.77
C PRO A 295 22.40 -16.90 2.73
N THR A 296 22.71 -15.62 2.85
CA THR A 296 24.09 -15.14 2.84
C THR A 296 24.75 -15.44 4.17
N PRO A 297 25.98 -15.91 4.19
CA PRO A 297 26.73 -16.10 5.40
C PRO A 297 27.23 -14.73 5.91
N GLU A 298 26.45 -14.09 6.75
CA GLU A 298 26.87 -13.01 7.63
C GLU A 298 26.73 -13.51 9.08
N PRO A 299 27.58 -14.48 9.51
CA PRO A 299 27.43 -15.09 10.82
C PRO A 299 27.57 -14.05 11.93
N ASP A 300 28.43 -13.08 11.77
CA ASP A 300 28.74 -12.09 12.81
C ASP A 300 27.52 -11.18 13.12
N ALA A 301 26.83 -10.66 12.09
CA ALA A 301 25.65 -9.81 12.28
C ALA A 301 24.46 -10.58 12.87
N THR A 302 24.25 -11.81 12.40
CA THR A 302 23.17 -12.69 12.90
C THR A 302 23.48 -13.12 14.35
N GLN A 303 24.75 -13.42 14.66
CA GLN A 303 25.19 -13.78 16.01
C GLN A 303 25.08 -12.56 16.95
N ALA A 304 25.50 -11.38 16.52
CA ALA A 304 25.34 -10.15 17.29
C ALA A 304 23.86 -9.87 17.64
N LEU A 305 22.94 -10.07 16.68
CA LEU A 305 21.50 -9.96 16.93
C LEU A 305 21.05 -10.97 17.99
N ALA A 306 21.46 -12.23 17.87
CA ALA A 306 21.13 -13.28 18.85
C ALA A 306 21.62 -12.91 20.25
N GLN A 307 22.86 -12.44 20.37
CA GLN A 307 23.47 -12.02 21.65
C GLN A 307 22.75 -10.83 22.27
N ALA A 308 22.42 -9.81 21.44
CA ALA A 308 21.71 -8.62 21.91
C ALA A 308 20.34 -8.95 22.53
N TRP A 309 19.68 -10.01 22.06
CA TRP A 309 18.39 -10.47 22.55
C TRP A 309 18.46 -11.68 23.49
N GLY A 310 19.66 -12.12 23.90
CA GLY A 310 19.85 -13.25 24.78
C GLY A 310 19.28 -14.57 24.23
N ILE A 311 19.38 -14.76 22.91
CA ILE A 311 18.90 -15.96 22.22
C ILE A 311 20.00 -17.01 22.23
N THR A 312 19.74 -18.14 22.90
CA THR A 312 20.68 -19.26 23.04
C THR A 312 20.18 -20.55 22.41
N GLY A 313 18.92 -20.58 21.98
CA GLY A 313 18.26 -21.75 21.39
C GLY A 313 17.53 -21.43 20.09
N PRO A 314 16.72 -22.37 19.57
CA PRO A 314 15.98 -22.19 18.35
C PRO A 314 15.01 -21.00 18.39
N VAL A 315 14.81 -20.37 17.24
CA VAL A 315 13.90 -19.23 17.06
C VAL A 315 12.71 -19.64 16.21
N VAL A 316 11.51 -19.48 16.76
CA VAL A 316 10.25 -19.43 16.03
C VAL A 316 9.98 -17.97 15.69
N LEU A 317 9.97 -17.60 14.43
CA LEU A 317 9.77 -16.23 13.98
C LEU A 317 8.37 -16.06 13.39
N ASN A 318 7.71 -14.96 13.74
CA ASN A 318 6.61 -14.39 12.95
C ASN A 318 6.90 -12.92 12.67
N LEU A 319 6.90 -12.52 11.41
CA LEU A 319 7.13 -11.17 10.97
C LEU A 319 6.12 -10.83 9.87
N GLY A 320 5.13 -10.02 10.14
CA GLY A 320 4.06 -9.78 9.14
C GLY A 320 2.92 -8.89 9.61
N GLY A 321 3.10 -8.16 10.71
CA GLY A 321 2.09 -7.25 11.25
C GLY A 321 1.26 -7.87 12.38
N PHE A 322 0.53 -7.01 13.08
CA PHE A 322 -0.19 -7.33 14.33
C PHE A 322 -1.72 -7.31 14.14
N ASP A 323 -2.19 -7.15 12.93
CA ASP A 323 -3.63 -7.10 12.68
C ASP A 323 -4.30 -8.48 12.85
N VAL A 324 -5.58 -8.48 13.18
CA VAL A 324 -6.38 -9.66 13.55
C VAL A 324 -6.32 -10.80 12.55
N ARG A 325 -6.14 -10.51 11.25
CA ARG A 325 -6.04 -11.56 10.23
C ARG A 325 -4.73 -12.36 10.33
N LYS A 326 -3.67 -11.78 10.92
CA LYS A 326 -2.39 -12.46 11.14
C LYS A 326 -2.47 -13.54 12.24
N ASN A 327 -3.53 -13.50 13.03
CA ASN A 327 -3.88 -14.55 14.00
C ASN A 327 -2.76 -14.89 15.00
N LEU A 328 -2.03 -13.85 15.46
CA LEU A 328 -0.93 -14.00 16.41
C LEU A 328 -1.36 -14.67 17.74
N PRO A 329 -2.55 -14.42 18.29
CA PRO A 329 -3.00 -15.14 19.48
C PRO A 329 -3.00 -16.67 19.32
N LEU A 330 -3.38 -17.19 18.15
CA LEU A 330 -3.27 -18.63 17.86
C LEU A 330 -1.82 -19.09 17.94
N LEU A 331 -0.87 -18.36 17.34
CA LEU A 331 0.55 -18.74 17.37
C LEU A 331 1.10 -18.77 18.79
N VAL A 332 0.74 -17.77 19.64
CA VAL A 332 1.19 -17.73 21.04
C VAL A 332 0.65 -18.93 21.81
N ARG A 333 -0.64 -19.31 21.63
CA ARG A 333 -1.24 -20.49 22.27
C ARG A 333 -0.63 -21.79 21.74
N ALA A 334 -0.43 -21.92 20.44
CA ALA A 334 0.23 -23.08 19.83
C ALA A 334 1.67 -23.23 20.34
N PHE A 335 2.41 -22.13 20.47
CA PHE A 335 3.74 -22.14 21.04
C PHE A 335 3.74 -22.57 22.50
N ALA A 336 2.79 -22.10 23.32
CA ALA A 336 2.62 -22.56 24.72
C ALA A 336 2.43 -24.07 24.81
N ARG A 337 1.57 -24.64 23.94
CA ARG A 337 1.34 -26.10 23.89
C ARG A 337 2.56 -26.89 23.44
N ALA A 338 3.32 -26.34 22.50
CA ALA A 338 4.52 -26.98 21.97
C ALA A 338 5.69 -26.92 22.96
N LEU A 339 5.83 -25.84 23.73
CA LEU A 339 6.99 -25.48 24.54
C LEU A 339 7.59 -26.62 25.38
N PRO A 340 6.80 -27.44 26.10
CA PRO A 340 7.37 -28.55 26.89
C PRO A 340 8.08 -29.63 26.07
N ARG A 341 7.85 -29.66 24.77
CA ARG A 341 8.42 -30.64 23.81
C ARG A 341 9.49 -30.02 22.91
N LEU A 342 9.73 -28.70 23.02
CA LEU A 342 10.71 -27.99 22.21
C LEU A 342 12.12 -28.08 22.83
N PRO A 343 13.19 -27.95 22.03
CA PRO A 343 14.54 -27.85 22.54
C PRO A 343 14.69 -26.68 23.53
N ALA A 344 15.56 -26.88 24.53
CA ALA A 344 15.82 -25.86 25.55
C ALA A 344 16.24 -24.51 24.93
N GLY A 345 15.82 -23.40 25.54
CA GLY A 345 16.16 -22.06 25.07
C GLY A 345 15.34 -21.60 23.85
N THR A 346 14.39 -22.40 23.36
CA THR A 346 13.53 -21.98 22.24
C THR A 346 12.76 -20.70 22.56
N ARG A 347 12.77 -19.74 21.65
CA ARG A 347 12.08 -18.45 21.76
C ARG A 347 11.08 -18.26 20.61
N LEU A 348 9.93 -17.68 20.91
CA LEU A 348 9.02 -17.11 19.91
C LEU A 348 9.32 -15.62 19.76
N VAL A 349 9.66 -15.18 18.57
CA VAL A 349 10.00 -13.78 18.28
C VAL A 349 8.98 -13.18 17.32
N ILE A 350 8.36 -12.06 17.71
CA ILE A 350 7.33 -11.35 16.94
C ILE A 350 7.73 -9.88 16.83
N PRO A 351 8.59 -9.50 15.86
CA PRO A 351 8.94 -8.11 15.59
C PRO A 351 7.74 -7.34 15.01
N GLY A 352 7.66 -6.05 15.34
CA GLY A 352 6.63 -5.16 14.84
C GLY A 352 5.81 -4.52 15.95
N GLN A 353 4.78 -3.79 15.55
CA GLN A 353 3.86 -3.13 16.49
C GLN A 353 2.46 -2.97 15.88
N PRO A 354 1.42 -2.83 16.72
CA PRO A 354 0.09 -2.45 16.26
C PRO A 354 0.09 -1.07 15.59
N HIS A 355 -0.61 -0.92 14.48
CA HIS A 355 -0.75 0.38 13.80
C HIS A 355 -1.82 1.28 14.42
N SER A 356 -2.66 0.75 15.31
CA SER A 356 -3.64 1.53 16.06
C SER A 356 -4.00 0.85 17.38
N ALA A 357 -4.59 1.63 18.29
CA ALA A 357 -5.06 1.14 19.58
C ALA A 357 -6.40 0.38 19.51
N ASN A 358 -6.97 0.12 18.33
CA ASN A 358 -8.22 -0.61 18.20
C ASN A 358 -8.03 -2.11 18.48
N PRO A 359 -8.51 -2.66 19.62
CA PRO A 359 -8.24 -4.04 19.99
C PRO A 359 -8.98 -5.07 19.12
N ARG A 360 -10.02 -4.64 18.39
CA ARG A 360 -10.71 -5.50 17.42
C ARG A 360 -9.87 -5.78 16.19
N LEU A 361 -9.06 -4.81 15.77
CA LEU A 361 -8.14 -4.96 14.64
C LEU A 361 -6.75 -5.41 15.08
N TYR A 362 -6.31 -5.01 16.27
CA TYR A 362 -4.98 -5.30 16.81
C TYR A 362 -5.13 -5.87 18.23
N PRO A 363 -5.42 -7.17 18.36
CA PRO A 363 -5.52 -7.81 19.67
C PRO A 363 -4.20 -7.67 20.45
N PRO A 364 -4.24 -7.21 21.72
CA PRO A 364 -3.01 -7.07 22.51
C PRO A 364 -2.45 -8.45 22.89
N LEU A 365 -1.18 -8.71 22.60
CA LEU A 365 -0.52 -9.97 22.90
C LEU A 365 0.01 -10.05 24.34
N ALA A 366 0.44 -8.94 24.93
CA ALA A 366 1.06 -8.93 26.26
C ALA A 366 0.17 -9.53 27.39
N PRO A 367 -1.16 -9.28 27.43
CA PRO A 367 -2.01 -9.97 28.39
C PRO A 367 -2.03 -11.48 28.22
N LEU A 368 -2.13 -11.96 26.97
CA LEU A 368 -2.14 -13.38 26.66
C LEU A 368 -0.80 -14.05 27.01
N ILE A 369 0.32 -13.40 26.72
CA ILE A 369 1.67 -13.91 27.05
C ILE A 369 1.79 -14.10 28.56
N ARG A 370 1.33 -13.12 29.37
CA ARG A 370 1.30 -13.24 30.85
C ARG A 370 0.37 -14.33 31.36
N GLU A 371 -0.85 -14.38 30.80
CA GLU A 371 -1.82 -15.43 31.14
C GLU A 371 -1.26 -16.84 31.00
N LEU A 372 -0.42 -17.03 29.96
CA LEU A 372 0.20 -18.31 29.63
C LEU A 372 1.59 -18.51 30.26
N GLY A 373 2.10 -17.55 31.06
CA GLY A 373 3.42 -17.65 31.70
C GLY A 373 4.59 -17.65 30.71
N LEU A 374 4.45 -16.98 29.58
CA LEU A 374 5.42 -17.03 28.48
C LEU A 374 6.37 -15.82 28.40
N GLU A 375 6.43 -14.95 29.42
CA GLU A 375 7.23 -13.72 29.40
C GLU A 375 8.71 -13.97 29.12
N GLN A 376 9.23 -15.12 29.57
CA GLN A 376 10.62 -15.52 29.35
C GLN A 376 10.85 -16.21 28.01
N HIS A 377 9.78 -16.56 27.28
CA HIS A 377 9.86 -17.35 26.04
C HIS A 377 9.39 -16.59 24.80
N VAL A 378 8.66 -15.49 24.95
CA VAL A 378 8.16 -14.67 23.83
C VAL A 378 8.83 -13.31 23.85
N LEU A 379 9.47 -12.95 22.73
CA LEU A 379 10.11 -11.66 22.53
C LEU A 379 9.27 -10.80 21.59
N LEU A 380 9.04 -9.55 21.98
CA LEU A 380 8.37 -8.52 21.19
C LEU A 380 9.35 -7.36 20.95
N PRO A 381 10.27 -7.46 19.96
CA PRO A 381 11.33 -6.46 19.74
C PRO A 381 10.81 -5.06 19.38
N GLY A 382 9.56 -4.95 18.97
CA GLY A 382 9.05 -3.71 18.39
C GLY A 382 9.34 -3.60 16.90
N PRO A 383 9.19 -2.41 16.30
CA PRO A 383 9.47 -2.18 14.90
C PRO A 383 10.95 -2.43 14.57
N VAL A 384 11.19 -3.11 13.47
CA VAL A 384 12.54 -3.42 12.98
C VAL A 384 12.81 -2.74 11.66
N SER A 385 14.08 -2.49 11.35
CA SER A 385 14.51 -1.99 10.04
C SER A 385 14.41 -3.10 8.97
N GLU A 386 14.56 -2.74 7.71
CA GLU A 386 14.59 -3.74 6.63
C GLU A 386 15.85 -4.63 6.67
N GLU A 387 16.94 -4.10 7.18
CA GLU A 387 18.18 -4.83 7.42
C GLU A 387 18.01 -5.82 8.59
N GLU A 388 17.45 -5.37 9.73
CA GLU A 388 17.15 -6.24 10.86
C GLU A 388 16.12 -7.32 10.50
N LYS A 389 15.12 -7.00 9.67
CA LYS A 389 14.14 -7.96 9.13
C LYS A 389 14.86 -9.14 8.45
N LEU A 390 15.85 -8.84 7.63
CA LEU A 390 16.67 -9.86 6.95
C LEU A 390 17.44 -10.72 7.93
N LEU A 391 18.06 -10.13 8.95
CA LEU A 391 18.78 -10.86 9.98
C LEU A 391 17.85 -11.77 10.79
N TRP A 392 16.63 -11.31 11.13
CA TRP A 392 15.64 -12.14 11.81
C TRP A 392 15.23 -13.35 10.99
N TYR A 393 15.00 -13.21 9.66
CA TYR A 393 14.74 -14.37 8.82
C TYR A 393 15.90 -15.36 8.82
N ARG A 394 17.14 -14.90 8.73
CA ARG A 394 18.34 -15.74 8.73
C ARG A 394 18.59 -16.43 10.08
N LEU A 395 18.26 -15.77 11.18
CA LEU A 395 18.38 -16.31 12.53
C LEU A 395 17.33 -17.37 12.84
N ALA A 396 16.16 -17.28 12.21
CA ALA A 396 15.02 -18.12 12.51
C ALA A 396 15.28 -19.60 12.16
N SER A 397 14.99 -20.50 13.11
CA SER A 397 14.97 -21.95 12.89
C SER A 397 13.71 -22.40 12.14
N VAL A 398 12.61 -21.64 12.31
CA VAL A 398 11.34 -21.82 11.61
C VAL A 398 10.58 -20.50 11.57
N TYR A 399 9.93 -20.23 10.45
CA TYR A 399 9.00 -19.13 10.28
C TYR A 399 7.56 -19.66 10.37
N ALA A 400 6.78 -19.18 11.34
CA ALA A 400 5.42 -19.63 11.58
C ALA A 400 4.40 -18.56 11.20
N TYR A 401 3.48 -18.86 10.28
CA TYR A 401 2.55 -17.90 9.69
C TYR A 401 1.09 -18.37 9.77
N PRO A 402 0.40 -18.10 10.87
CA PRO A 402 -0.97 -18.57 11.12
C PRO A 402 -2.07 -17.70 10.52
N SER A 403 -1.75 -16.90 9.50
CA SER A 403 -2.64 -15.90 8.92
C SER A 403 -3.94 -16.53 8.43
N ARG A 404 -5.09 -15.88 8.75
CA ARG A 404 -6.43 -16.30 8.32
C ARG A 404 -6.78 -15.91 6.90
N TYR A 405 -6.11 -14.90 6.38
CA TYR A 405 -6.37 -14.38 5.04
C TYR A 405 -5.17 -13.61 4.48
N GLU A 406 -4.73 -13.98 3.28
CA GLU A 406 -3.69 -13.29 2.53
C GLU A 406 -4.07 -13.20 1.04
N GLY A 407 -3.65 -12.10 0.40
CA GLY A 407 -3.76 -11.96 -1.05
C GLY A 407 -2.67 -12.71 -1.78
N PHE A 408 -1.48 -12.82 -1.16
CA PHE A 408 -0.33 -13.57 -1.71
C PHE A 408 0.43 -14.32 -0.61
N GLY A 409 1.23 -13.64 0.18
CA GLY A 409 2.10 -14.25 1.20
C GLY A 409 3.57 -13.93 0.98
N LEU A 410 3.92 -12.63 0.84
CA LEU A 410 5.32 -12.21 0.66
C LEU A 410 6.20 -12.63 1.83
N SER A 411 5.74 -12.52 3.07
CA SER A 411 6.58 -12.85 4.24
C SER A 411 7.01 -14.32 4.31
N PRO A 412 6.13 -15.33 4.08
CA PRO A 412 6.58 -16.71 3.91
C PRO A 412 7.55 -16.90 2.74
N LEU A 413 7.36 -16.20 1.64
CA LEU A 413 8.25 -16.26 0.50
C LEU A 413 9.63 -15.67 0.81
N GLU A 414 9.70 -14.53 1.51
CA GLU A 414 10.94 -13.93 2.01
C GLU A 414 11.68 -14.86 2.97
N ALA A 415 10.96 -15.55 3.88
CA ALA A 415 11.53 -16.54 4.77
C ALA A 415 12.14 -17.72 3.99
N MET A 416 11.42 -18.27 3.02
CA MET A 416 11.93 -19.34 2.14
C MET A 416 13.16 -18.89 1.35
N ALA A 417 13.18 -17.66 0.85
CA ALA A 417 14.31 -17.10 0.12
C ALA A 417 15.57 -16.96 1.01
N CYS A 418 15.39 -16.69 2.30
CA CYS A 418 16.47 -16.71 3.31
C CYS A 418 16.88 -18.13 3.73
N GLY A 419 16.21 -19.16 3.24
CA GLY A 419 16.47 -20.56 3.61
C GLY A 419 15.85 -20.96 4.95
N THR A 420 14.87 -20.23 5.43
CA THR A 420 14.16 -20.51 6.68
C THR A 420 12.97 -21.45 6.40
N PRO A 421 12.87 -22.60 7.07
CA PRO A 421 11.70 -23.48 6.99
C PRO A 421 10.40 -22.75 7.36
N VAL A 422 9.34 -23.02 6.64
CA VAL A 422 8.03 -22.33 6.80
C VAL A 422 6.96 -23.30 7.28
N ILE A 423 6.22 -22.89 8.32
CA ILE A 423 4.92 -23.44 8.71
C ILE A 423 3.88 -22.36 8.43
N ALA A 424 2.89 -22.65 7.61
CA ALA A 424 1.85 -21.67 7.27
C ALA A 424 0.44 -22.28 7.37
N ALA A 425 -0.55 -21.42 7.61
CA ALA A 425 -1.93 -21.85 7.57
C ALA A 425 -2.34 -22.31 6.16
N ARG A 426 -3.08 -23.40 6.06
CA ARG A 426 -3.66 -23.91 4.81
C ARG A 426 -4.89 -23.09 4.43
N CYS A 427 -4.70 -21.83 4.11
CA CYS A 427 -5.81 -20.95 3.74
C CYS A 427 -5.42 -19.96 2.66
N THR A 428 -6.43 -19.48 1.94
CA THR A 428 -6.34 -18.46 0.92
C THR A 428 -5.20 -18.71 -0.10
N SER A 429 -4.33 -17.76 -0.34
CA SER A 429 -3.21 -17.86 -1.29
C SER A 429 -1.98 -18.61 -0.76
N LEU A 430 -1.91 -18.90 0.55
CA LEU A 430 -0.71 -19.51 1.13
C LEU A 430 -0.35 -20.87 0.53
N PRO A 431 -1.30 -21.77 0.19
CA PRO A 431 -1.00 -22.99 -0.54
C PRO A 431 -0.37 -22.76 -1.92
N GLU A 432 -0.75 -21.66 -2.60
CA GLU A 432 -0.20 -21.32 -3.92
C GLU A 432 1.25 -20.83 -3.83
N VAL A 433 1.62 -20.15 -2.72
CA VAL A 433 2.96 -19.61 -2.52
C VAL A 433 3.89 -20.63 -1.89
N VAL A 434 3.46 -21.27 -0.79
CA VAL A 434 4.29 -22.19 -0.02
C VAL A 434 4.39 -23.56 -0.71
N GLY A 435 3.28 -24.10 -1.20
CA GLY A 435 3.23 -25.42 -1.85
C GLY A 435 3.81 -26.52 -0.94
N GLU A 436 4.59 -27.40 -1.54
CA GLU A 436 5.28 -28.50 -0.81
C GLU A 436 6.62 -28.07 -0.18
N ALA A 437 6.98 -26.80 -0.32
CA ALA A 437 8.24 -26.27 0.20
C ALA A 437 8.17 -25.87 1.69
N GLY A 438 6.98 -25.95 2.29
CA GLY A 438 6.74 -25.74 3.71
C GLY A 438 5.70 -26.70 4.24
N ILE A 439 5.37 -26.57 5.52
CA ILE A 439 4.32 -27.32 6.17
C ILE A 439 3.05 -26.47 6.20
N LEU A 440 2.02 -26.92 5.51
CA LEU A 440 0.69 -26.30 5.50
C LEU A 440 -0.22 -27.04 6.48
N VAL A 441 -0.72 -26.35 7.49
CA VAL A 441 -1.61 -26.87 8.53
C VAL A 441 -2.90 -26.06 8.62
N GLU A 442 -3.93 -26.67 9.14
CA GLU A 442 -5.15 -25.93 9.47
C GLU A 442 -4.83 -24.86 10.53
N PRO A 443 -5.50 -23.69 10.50
CA PRO A 443 -5.24 -22.60 11.44
C PRO A 443 -5.80 -22.89 12.83
N GLU A 444 -5.31 -23.96 13.44
CA GLU A 444 -5.67 -24.50 14.75
C GLU A 444 -4.44 -24.60 15.65
N GLU A 445 -4.63 -24.43 16.95
CA GLU A 445 -3.54 -24.39 17.93
C GLU A 445 -2.74 -25.70 17.97
N ASP A 446 -3.43 -26.85 17.97
CA ASP A 446 -2.79 -28.16 18.02
C ASP A 446 -2.03 -28.48 16.74
N ALA A 447 -2.56 -28.14 15.59
CA ALA A 447 -1.92 -28.36 14.30
C ALA A 447 -0.62 -27.54 14.17
N PHE A 448 -0.64 -26.28 14.62
CA PHE A 448 0.58 -25.47 14.66
C PHE A 448 1.56 -25.95 15.72
N ALA A 449 1.08 -26.37 16.91
CA ALA A 449 1.96 -26.91 17.95
C ALA A 449 2.71 -28.15 17.48
N GLU A 450 2.00 -29.15 16.90
CA GLU A 450 2.62 -30.36 16.36
C GLU A 450 3.61 -30.04 15.22
N ALA A 451 3.29 -29.11 14.33
CA ALA A 451 4.18 -28.71 13.27
C ALA A 451 5.45 -28.03 13.82
N LEU A 452 5.34 -27.18 14.86
CA LEU A 452 6.48 -26.57 15.53
C LEU A 452 7.39 -27.61 16.17
N VAL A 453 6.82 -28.58 16.91
CA VAL A 453 7.60 -29.67 17.51
C VAL A 453 8.32 -30.46 16.43
N ARG A 454 7.59 -30.90 15.39
CA ARG A 454 8.14 -31.69 14.31
C ARG A 454 9.31 -30.98 13.62
N VAL A 455 9.16 -29.71 13.25
CA VAL A 455 10.24 -28.96 12.57
C VAL A 455 11.43 -28.71 13.50
N LEU A 456 11.20 -28.39 14.76
CA LEU A 456 12.30 -28.01 15.68
C LEU A 456 13.07 -29.20 16.26
N THR A 457 12.48 -30.39 16.28
CA THR A 457 13.13 -31.61 16.78
C THR A 457 13.76 -32.49 15.68
N ASP A 458 13.32 -32.33 14.41
CA ASP A 458 13.80 -33.11 13.29
C ASP A 458 14.73 -32.24 12.38
N ALA A 459 16.02 -32.48 12.49
CA ALA A 459 17.05 -31.75 11.74
C ALA A 459 17.04 -32.09 10.23
N GLU A 460 16.72 -33.31 9.86
CA GLU A 460 16.65 -33.77 8.46
C GLU A 460 15.47 -33.09 7.77
N LEU A 461 14.32 -33.05 8.42
CA LEU A 461 13.15 -32.33 7.92
C LEU A 461 13.47 -30.84 7.73
N ARG A 462 14.17 -30.20 8.67
CA ARG A 462 14.56 -28.78 8.50
C ARG A 462 15.44 -28.58 7.28
N CYS A 463 16.43 -29.47 7.07
CA CYS A 463 17.30 -29.40 5.91
C CYS A 463 16.49 -29.53 4.61
N THR A 464 15.60 -30.52 4.52
CA THR A 464 14.72 -30.75 3.37
C THR A 464 13.82 -29.53 3.09
N LEU A 465 13.19 -28.96 4.13
CA LEU A 465 12.34 -27.77 3.97
C LEU A 465 13.13 -26.53 3.55
N ARG A 466 14.35 -26.37 4.05
CA ARG A 466 15.27 -25.32 3.60
C ARG A 466 15.57 -25.41 2.10
N GLU A 467 15.96 -26.58 1.62
CA GLU A 467 16.30 -26.80 0.21
C GLU A 467 15.09 -26.57 -0.70
N ARG A 468 13.94 -27.14 -0.32
CA ARG A 468 12.68 -26.94 -1.05
C ARG A 468 12.23 -25.48 -1.04
N GLY A 469 12.38 -24.80 0.12
CA GLY A 469 12.06 -23.38 0.26
C GLY A 469 12.88 -22.50 -0.67
N LEU A 470 14.19 -22.72 -0.71
CA LEU A 470 15.09 -22.01 -1.62
C LEU A 470 14.75 -22.24 -3.09
N ALA A 471 14.49 -23.50 -3.47
CA ALA A 471 14.06 -23.83 -4.83
C ALA A 471 12.72 -23.17 -5.19
N ARG A 472 11.76 -23.17 -4.24
CA ARG A 472 10.45 -22.54 -4.42
C ARG A 472 10.56 -21.05 -4.60
N ALA A 473 11.34 -20.34 -3.75
CA ALA A 473 11.51 -18.90 -3.79
C ALA A 473 12.08 -18.41 -5.13
N ARG A 474 13.00 -19.18 -5.75
CA ARG A 474 13.57 -18.85 -7.09
C ARG A 474 12.53 -18.81 -8.20
N MET A 475 11.35 -19.39 -8.01
CA MET A 475 10.27 -19.34 -8.99
C MET A 475 9.56 -17.99 -9.01
N PHE A 476 9.79 -17.14 -8.00
CA PHE A 476 9.12 -15.87 -7.79
C PHE A 476 10.13 -14.72 -7.86
N SER A 477 10.26 -14.07 -9.00
CA SER A 477 11.15 -12.93 -9.19
C SER A 477 10.38 -11.69 -9.66
N TRP A 478 10.84 -10.51 -9.28
CA TRP A 478 10.26 -9.25 -9.73
C TRP A 478 10.43 -9.06 -11.23
N GLN A 479 11.49 -9.60 -11.81
CA GLN A 479 11.68 -9.63 -13.27
C GLN A 479 10.50 -10.35 -13.95
N ARG A 480 10.13 -11.56 -13.50
CA ARG A 480 8.98 -12.29 -14.06
C ARG A 480 7.65 -11.57 -13.83
N THR A 481 7.49 -10.96 -12.65
CA THR A 481 6.32 -10.11 -12.35
C THR A 481 6.21 -8.97 -13.36
N ALA A 482 7.32 -8.29 -13.65
CA ALA A 482 7.37 -7.20 -14.62
C ALA A 482 7.10 -7.68 -16.05
N GLU A 483 7.70 -8.78 -16.50
CA GLU A 483 7.49 -9.38 -17.82
C GLU A 483 6.00 -9.75 -18.05
N GLN A 484 5.37 -10.37 -17.04
CA GLN A 484 3.94 -10.68 -17.09
C GLN A 484 3.09 -9.41 -17.08
N THR A 485 3.47 -8.40 -16.29
CA THR A 485 2.79 -7.10 -16.25
C THR A 485 2.88 -6.39 -17.60
N LEU A 486 4.04 -6.39 -18.26
CA LEU A 486 4.22 -5.85 -19.62
C LEU A 486 3.34 -6.56 -20.63
N THR A 487 3.19 -7.87 -20.50
CA THR A 487 2.26 -8.65 -21.35
C THR A 487 0.82 -8.19 -21.17
N VAL A 488 0.38 -7.96 -19.93
CA VAL A 488 -0.96 -7.42 -19.64
C VAL A 488 -1.12 -6.00 -20.19
N TYR A 489 -0.09 -5.16 -20.15
CA TYR A 489 -0.14 -3.82 -20.75
C TYR A 489 -0.33 -3.89 -22.26
N ARG A 490 0.43 -4.75 -22.97
CA ARG A 490 0.28 -4.93 -24.42
C ARG A 490 -1.12 -5.41 -24.79
N GLU A 491 -1.65 -6.36 -24.04
CA GLU A 491 -3.03 -6.86 -24.20
C GLU A 491 -4.05 -5.73 -24.03
N ALA A 492 -3.99 -4.98 -22.91
CA ALA A 492 -4.91 -3.89 -22.62
C ALA A 492 -4.85 -2.75 -23.66
N ILE A 493 -3.66 -2.46 -24.19
CA ILE A 493 -3.45 -1.45 -25.23
C ILE A 493 -4.03 -1.94 -26.57
N ALA A 494 -3.81 -3.19 -26.95
CA ALA A 494 -4.33 -3.77 -28.20
C ALA A 494 -5.86 -3.80 -28.22
N GLU A 495 -6.51 -4.22 -27.14
CA GLU A 495 -7.96 -4.18 -27.01
C GLU A 495 -8.53 -2.76 -27.09
N ALA A 496 -7.78 -1.73 -26.63
CA ALA A 496 -8.20 -0.34 -26.75
C ALA A 496 -8.21 0.16 -28.20
N GLY A 497 -7.23 -0.26 -29.00
CA GLY A 497 -7.14 0.07 -30.43
C GLY A 497 -8.16 -0.66 -31.29
N GLY A 498 -8.46 -1.94 -30.98
CA GLY A 498 -9.41 -2.75 -31.75
C GLY A 498 -10.87 -2.30 -31.68
N ASN A 499 -11.30 -1.71 -30.55
CA ASN A 499 -12.64 -1.15 -30.44
C ASN A 499 -12.83 0.16 -31.24
N GLY A 500 -11.76 0.88 -31.57
CA GLY A 500 -11.81 2.06 -32.44
C GLY A 500 -12.11 1.71 -33.89
N LEU A 501 -11.62 0.57 -34.38
CA LEU A 501 -11.84 0.10 -35.76
C LEU A 501 -13.25 -0.47 -35.98
N ARG A 502 -13.87 -1.06 -34.96
CA ARG A 502 -15.27 -1.57 -35.08
C ARG A 502 -16.34 -0.47 -35.07
N ALA A 503 -16.03 0.71 -34.51
CA ALA A 503 -16.96 1.84 -34.49
C ALA A 503 -17.00 2.62 -35.81
N VAL A 504 -16.02 2.44 -36.71
CA VAL A 504 -15.93 3.12 -38.00
C VAL A 504 -16.52 2.28 -39.16
N VAL A 505 -16.71 0.97 -38.97
CA VAL A 505 -17.20 0.06 -40.02
C VAL A 505 -18.62 -0.39 -39.68
N GLY A 506 -19.59 0.49 -39.65
CA GLY A 506 -20.95 0.06 -39.34
C GLY A 506 -22.06 1.08 -39.49
N LYS A 507 -22.19 1.75 -40.64
CA LYS A 507 -23.48 2.14 -41.18
C LYS A 507 -23.45 1.85 -42.69
N PRO A 508 -24.16 0.83 -43.16
CA PRO A 508 -24.45 0.73 -44.60
C PRO A 508 -25.42 1.86 -44.93
N CYS A 509 -25.07 2.67 -45.94
CA CYS A 509 -26.01 3.55 -46.62
C CYS A 509 -27.15 2.67 -47.15
N GLY A 510 -28.35 2.87 -46.61
CA GLY A 510 -29.54 2.31 -47.15
C GLY A 510 -29.84 2.95 -48.51
N SER A 511 -29.99 2.15 -49.48
CA SER A 511 -30.71 2.42 -50.73
C SER A 511 -32.21 2.37 -50.48
#